data_9d9d42f7f2432a7342c8565fbe6a62db
#
_entry.id   9d9d42f7f2432a7342c8565fbe6a62db
#
_cell.length_a   1.000
_cell.length_b   1.000
_cell.length_c   1.000
_cell.angle_alpha   90.00
_cell.angle_beta   90.00
_cell.angle_gamma   90.00
#
_symmetry.space_group_name_H-M   'P 1'
#
loop_
_entity.id
_entity.type
_entity.pdbx_description
1 polymer ?
#
loop_
_entity_poly.entity_id
_entity_poly.type
_entity_poly.pdbx_seq_one_letter_code
_entity_poly.pdbx_strand_id
1 'polypeptide(L)'
;MQLPKVKGEYRFNENLAKYTWFKTGGNANILFIPADKFDLINFLKENNNKLSITVIGYGSNLLIRDGGIDGVVILLNKLNKVEYVDDKIKAESGASTAKVYLTAKNNGIGGFEFLGTIPGTVGGACKMNAGCYGKDTSMILESVEVVDLAGKVRTLKVEECGMSYRKNSLPENTIFLSATFKCEEKKEKSEIEELYNSYITKRQETQPINERTCGSTFMNLENYPAWKVVKDLGFQNIEYNGVKMSEKHANFLINVSSKKSQYIEELIKKIQDKAKEKLNIDLKCEIKIIGKK
;
A
#
# COMPACT_ATOMS: atom_id res chain seq x y z
N MET A 1 -10.11 -12.53 -27.75
CA MET A 1 -10.89 -11.51 -27.03
C MET A 1 -10.26 -10.17 -27.33
N GLN A 2 -11.04 -9.19 -27.81
CA GLN A 2 -10.53 -7.86 -28.13
C GLN A 2 -10.51 -7.04 -26.84
N LEU A 3 -9.36 -6.43 -26.52
CA LEU A 3 -9.23 -5.53 -25.38
C LEU A 3 -9.92 -4.18 -25.66
N PRO A 4 -10.41 -3.49 -24.63
CA PRO A 4 -10.89 -2.11 -24.73
C PRO A 4 -9.87 -1.18 -25.38
N LYS A 5 -10.33 -0.20 -26.16
CA LYS A 5 -9.44 0.85 -26.67
C LYS A 5 -9.10 1.81 -25.54
N VAL A 6 -7.82 2.12 -25.37
CA VAL A 6 -7.33 3.01 -24.31
C VAL A 6 -6.41 4.09 -24.88
N LYS A 7 -6.27 5.19 -24.15
CA LYS A 7 -5.28 6.24 -24.41
C LYS A 7 -3.93 5.93 -23.73
N GLY A 8 -3.98 5.13 -22.68
CA GLY A 8 -2.84 4.67 -21.93
C GLY A 8 -2.07 3.56 -22.65
N GLU A 9 -1.47 2.68 -21.85
CA GLU A 9 -0.54 1.66 -22.33
C GLU A 9 -0.94 0.28 -21.83
N TYR A 10 -0.90 -0.72 -22.73
CA TYR A 10 -0.90 -2.13 -22.36
C TYR A 10 0.50 -2.71 -22.49
N ARG A 11 0.91 -3.49 -21.48
CA ARG A 11 2.09 -4.35 -21.51
C ARG A 11 1.66 -5.78 -21.29
N PHE A 12 2.06 -6.66 -22.19
CA PHE A 12 1.70 -8.09 -22.12
C PHE A 12 2.81 -8.87 -21.44
N ASN A 13 2.42 -9.87 -20.64
CA ASN A 13 3.35 -10.74 -19.92
C ASN A 13 4.40 -9.95 -19.10
N GLU A 14 3.96 -8.88 -18.45
CA GLU A 14 4.85 -7.95 -17.77
C GLU A 14 5.27 -8.46 -16.40
N ASN A 15 6.59 -8.46 -16.14
CA ASN A 15 7.15 -8.92 -14.88
C ASN A 15 6.82 -7.95 -13.73
N LEU A 16 6.04 -8.43 -12.75
CA LEU A 16 5.55 -7.64 -11.63
C LEU A 16 6.57 -7.43 -10.50
N ALA A 17 7.68 -8.16 -10.47
CA ALA A 17 8.76 -7.94 -9.51
C ALA A 17 9.30 -6.49 -9.55
N LYS A 18 9.23 -5.83 -10.73
CA LYS A 18 9.64 -4.43 -10.91
C LYS A 18 8.79 -3.47 -10.07
N TYR A 19 7.54 -3.84 -9.79
CA TYR A 19 6.51 -3.02 -9.16
C TYR A 19 6.26 -3.40 -7.70
N THR A 20 7.07 -4.28 -7.11
CA THR A 20 7.01 -4.62 -5.70
C THR A 20 8.28 -4.20 -4.97
N TRP A 21 8.16 -3.92 -3.69
CA TRP A 21 9.32 -3.58 -2.87
C TRP A 21 10.14 -4.81 -2.50
N PHE A 22 9.53 -5.99 -2.41
CA PHE A 22 10.27 -7.25 -2.27
C PHE A 22 11.11 -7.62 -3.50
N LYS A 23 10.85 -6.99 -4.66
CA LYS A 23 11.51 -7.32 -5.93
C LYS A 23 11.36 -8.79 -6.34
N THR A 24 10.23 -9.38 -5.97
CA THR A 24 9.77 -10.70 -6.39
C THR A 24 8.34 -10.64 -6.92
N GLY A 25 7.92 -11.67 -7.65
CA GLY A 25 6.58 -11.81 -8.21
C GLY A 25 6.62 -12.28 -9.65
N GLY A 26 5.61 -13.04 -10.04
CA GLY A 26 5.40 -13.49 -11.41
C GLY A 26 4.90 -12.38 -12.34
N ASN A 27 4.44 -12.77 -13.52
CA ASN A 27 4.03 -11.84 -14.56
C ASN A 27 2.53 -11.52 -14.46
N ALA A 28 2.13 -10.31 -14.87
CA ALA A 28 0.76 -10.00 -15.23
C ALA A 28 0.50 -10.46 -16.68
N ASN A 29 -0.63 -11.12 -16.94
CA ASN A 29 -1.00 -11.39 -18.32
C ASN A 29 -1.09 -10.08 -19.12
N ILE A 30 -1.73 -9.07 -18.51
CA ILE A 30 -1.87 -7.73 -19.06
C ILE A 30 -1.62 -6.74 -17.92
N LEU A 31 -0.67 -5.82 -18.10
CA LEU A 31 -0.55 -4.63 -17.29
C LEU A 31 -1.15 -3.47 -18.05
N PHE A 32 -2.13 -2.78 -17.47
CA PHE A 32 -2.73 -1.57 -18.01
C PHE A 32 -2.28 -0.35 -17.18
N ILE A 33 -1.76 0.66 -17.86
CA ILE A 33 -1.36 1.94 -17.28
C ILE A 33 -2.24 3.01 -17.90
N PRO A 34 -3.36 3.42 -17.27
CA PRO A 34 -4.26 4.42 -17.80
C PRO A 34 -3.57 5.78 -17.92
N ALA A 35 -3.89 6.51 -19.00
CA ALA A 35 -3.36 7.85 -19.22
C ALA A 35 -3.92 8.86 -18.21
N ASP A 36 -5.19 8.72 -17.84
CA ASP A 36 -5.93 9.55 -16.89
C ASP A 36 -7.11 8.76 -16.29
N LYS A 37 -7.88 9.39 -15.40
CA LYS A 37 -9.04 8.77 -14.76
C LYS A 37 -10.16 8.43 -15.75
N PHE A 38 -10.33 9.20 -16.82
CA PHE A 38 -11.37 8.94 -17.81
C PHE A 38 -11.04 7.72 -18.68
N ASP A 39 -9.76 7.55 -18.99
CA ASP A 39 -9.25 6.36 -19.68
C ASP A 39 -9.50 5.10 -18.85
N LEU A 40 -9.23 5.16 -17.54
CA LEU A 40 -9.55 4.07 -16.61
C LEU A 40 -11.05 3.76 -16.59
N ILE A 41 -11.90 4.78 -16.44
CA ILE A 41 -13.36 4.62 -16.37
C ILE A 41 -13.89 4.00 -17.66
N ASN A 42 -13.42 4.47 -18.82
CA ASN A 42 -13.81 3.92 -20.11
C ASN A 42 -13.37 2.47 -20.27
N PHE A 43 -12.12 2.15 -19.86
CA PHE A 43 -11.64 0.77 -19.83
C PHE A 43 -12.56 -0.13 -19.00
N LEU A 44 -12.94 0.29 -17.78
CA LEU A 44 -13.81 -0.51 -16.91
C LEU A 44 -15.20 -0.75 -17.53
N LYS A 45 -15.80 0.28 -18.12
CA LYS A 45 -17.09 0.16 -18.83
C LYS A 45 -17.03 -0.82 -20.00
N GLU A 46 -16.00 -0.72 -20.83
CA GLU A 46 -15.83 -1.61 -21.98
C GLU A 46 -15.43 -3.04 -21.59
N ASN A 47 -14.64 -3.18 -20.52
CA ASN A 47 -14.30 -4.49 -19.97
C ASN A 47 -15.54 -5.24 -19.49
N ASN A 48 -16.51 -4.55 -18.93
CA ASN A 48 -17.79 -5.09 -18.50
C ASN A 48 -17.66 -6.46 -17.78
N ASN A 49 -16.74 -6.54 -16.80
CA ASN A 49 -16.40 -7.75 -16.03
C ASN A 49 -15.92 -8.98 -16.83
N LYS A 50 -15.51 -8.80 -18.09
CA LYS A 50 -14.99 -9.90 -18.92
C LYS A 50 -13.62 -10.40 -18.47
N LEU A 51 -12.77 -9.48 -17.98
CA LEU A 51 -11.46 -9.79 -17.43
C LEU A 51 -11.44 -9.43 -15.93
N SER A 52 -10.78 -10.26 -15.15
CA SER A 52 -10.50 -9.94 -13.73
C SER A 52 -9.58 -8.74 -13.63
N ILE A 53 -9.82 -7.90 -12.63
CA ILE A 53 -9.08 -6.67 -12.40
C ILE A 53 -8.35 -6.74 -11.06
N THR A 54 -7.06 -6.42 -11.07
CA THR A 54 -6.25 -6.21 -9.86
C THR A 54 -5.60 -4.84 -9.94
N VAL A 55 -5.79 -3.99 -8.95
CA VAL A 55 -5.17 -2.66 -8.91
C VAL A 55 -3.98 -2.69 -7.98
N ILE A 56 -2.86 -2.15 -8.44
CA ILE A 56 -1.64 -2.02 -7.64
C ILE A 56 -1.17 -0.56 -7.57
N GLY A 57 -0.61 -0.18 -6.41
CA GLY A 57 0.11 1.07 -6.23
C GLY A 57 1.63 0.85 -6.37
N TYR A 58 2.41 1.40 -5.44
CA TYR A 58 3.88 1.22 -5.44
C TYR A 58 4.36 -0.16 -4.96
N GLY A 59 3.44 -1.08 -4.65
CA GLY A 59 3.80 -2.42 -4.19
C GLY A 59 4.54 -2.46 -2.85
N SER A 60 4.41 -1.41 -2.04
CA SER A 60 5.08 -1.29 -0.74
C SER A 60 4.44 -2.13 0.37
N ASN A 61 3.28 -2.75 0.10
CA ASN A 61 2.59 -3.67 1.01
C ASN A 61 2.09 -4.92 0.28
N LEU A 62 2.78 -5.33 -0.80
CA LEU A 62 2.36 -6.45 -1.65
C LEU A 62 3.43 -7.53 -1.74
N LEU A 63 2.99 -8.77 -1.60
CA LEU A 63 3.68 -9.97 -2.05
C LEU A 63 2.90 -10.56 -3.22
N ILE A 64 3.46 -10.50 -4.43
CA ILE A 64 2.89 -11.12 -5.62
C ILE A 64 3.52 -12.51 -5.78
N ARG A 65 2.69 -13.55 -5.83
CA ARG A 65 3.14 -14.94 -5.99
C ARG A 65 3.81 -15.18 -7.34
N ASP A 66 4.66 -16.21 -7.40
CA ASP A 66 5.49 -16.51 -8.58
C ASP A 66 4.67 -16.92 -9.82
N GLY A 67 3.46 -17.49 -9.65
CA GLY A 67 2.53 -17.78 -10.75
C GLY A 67 1.90 -16.54 -11.39
N GLY A 68 2.16 -15.35 -10.85
CA GLY A 68 1.68 -14.08 -11.42
C GLY A 68 0.19 -13.81 -11.22
N ILE A 69 -0.36 -12.92 -12.02
CA ILE A 69 -1.75 -12.45 -11.92
C ILE A 69 -2.43 -12.59 -13.28
N ASP A 70 -3.56 -13.33 -13.30
CA ASP A 70 -4.42 -13.43 -14.48
C ASP A 70 -5.29 -12.17 -14.66
N GLY A 71 -5.75 -11.99 -15.90
CA GLY A 71 -6.56 -10.83 -16.26
C GLY A 71 -5.73 -9.56 -16.43
N VAL A 72 -6.22 -8.45 -15.90
CA VAL A 72 -5.60 -7.14 -16.06
C VAL A 72 -5.14 -6.60 -14.70
N VAL A 73 -3.86 -6.32 -14.60
CA VAL A 73 -3.29 -5.54 -13.50
C VAL A 73 -3.29 -4.07 -13.91
N ILE A 74 -3.87 -3.20 -13.09
CA ILE A 74 -3.93 -1.76 -13.35
C ILE A 74 -2.93 -1.06 -12.43
N LEU A 75 -2.04 -0.26 -13.04
CA LEU A 75 -1.06 0.56 -12.34
C LEU A 75 -1.41 2.04 -12.50
N LEU A 76 -1.81 2.71 -11.41
CA LEU A 76 -2.33 4.07 -11.43
C LEU A 76 -1.27 5.18 -11.34
N ASN A 77 -0.01 4.88 -11.61
CA ASN A 77 1.13 5.79 -11.42
C ASN A 77 1.07 7.10 -12.25
N LYS A 78 0.30 7.14 -13.34
CA LYS A 78 0.07 8.37 -14.12
C LYS A 78 -1.01 9.28 -13.51
N LEU A 79 -1.90 8.75 -12.68
CA LEU A 79 -2.87 9.53 -11.91
C LEU A 79 -2.17 10.06 -10.63
N ASN A 80 -1.31 11.06 -10.79
CA ASN A 80 -0.39 11.47 -9.73
C ASN A 80 -0.40 12.97 -9.42
N LYS A 81 -1.45 13.68 -9.83
CA LYS A 81 -1.64 15.10 -9.54
C LYS A 81 -1.92 15.31 -8.05
N VAL A 82 -1.32 16.34 -7.47
CA VAL A 82 -1.60 16.82 -6.10
C VAL A 82 -1.70 18.33 -6.15
N GLU A 83 -2.78 18.87 -5.63
CA GLU A 83 -3.08 20.29 -5.64
C GLU A 83 -3.58 20.74 -4.25
N TYR A 84 -3.18 21.94 -3.86
CA TYR A 84 -3.77 22.65 -2.73
C TYR A 84 -4.73 23.69 -3.28
N VAL A 85 -6.02 23.55 -3.00
CA VAL A 85 -7.10 24.39 -3.52
C VAL A 85 -8.25 24.40 -2.53
N ASP A 86 -8.87 25.58 -2.32
CA ASP A 86 -10.01 25.78 -1.40
C ASP A 86 -9.70 25.26 0.02
N ASP A 87 -8.53 25.56 0.54
CA ASP A 87 -8.03 25.08 1.84
C ASP A 87 -8.06 23.54 2.02
N LYS A 88 -7.92 22.80 0.94
CA LYS A 88 -7.86 21.33 0.91
C LYS A 88 -6.73 20.84 0.01
N ILE A 89 -6.24 19.64 0.29
CA ILE A 89 -5.34 18.95 -0.61
C ILE A 89 -6.14 17.90 -1.38
N LYS A 90 -6.20 18.06 -2.70
CA LYS A 90 -6.77 17.06 -3.62
C LYS A 90 -5.64 16.28 -4.26
N ALA A 91 -5.64 14.95 -4.13
CA ALA A 91 -4.59 14.09 -4.63
C ALA A 91 -5.15 12.90 -5.39
N GLU A 92 -4.64 12.65 -6.58
CA GLU A 92 -4.97 11.47 -7.36
C GLU A 92 -4.36 10.21 -6.74
N SER A 93 -4.99 9.08 -6.96
CA SER A 93 -4.70 7.84 -6.22
C SER A 93 -3.31 7.27 -6.47
N GLY A 94 -2.69 7.53 -7.61
CA GLY A 94 -1.31 7.15 -7.92
C GLY A 94 -0.24 8.12 -7.41
N ALA A 95 -0.64 9.27 -6.85
CA ALA A 95 0.30 10.19 -6.23
C ALA A 95 0.96 9.56 -5.00
N SER A 96 2.24 9.86 -4.77
CA SER A 96 2.93 9.39 -3.56
C SER A 96 2.42 10.13 -2.31
N THR A 97 2.35 9.41 -1.20
CA THR A 97 2.09 9.98 0.13
C THR A 97 3.07 11.08 0.50
N ALA A 98 4.34 10.92 0.10
CA ALA A 98 5.38 11.94 0.27
C ALA A 98 5.06 13.24 -0.49
N LYS A 99 4.50 13.16 -1.71
CA LYS A 99 4.08 14.33 -2.49
C LYS A 99 2.95 15.10 -1.80
N VAL A 100 2.01 14.37 -1.18
CA VAL A 100 0.92 14.98 -0.37
C VAL A 100 1.50 15.73 0.83
N TYR A 101 2.39 15.10 1.59
CA TYR A 101 3.11 15.74 2.69
C TYR A 101 3.86 17.00 2.23
N LEU A 102 4.63 16.93 1.15
CA LEU A 102 5.37 18.08 0.63
C LEU A 102 4.45 19.23 0.23
N THR A 103 3.30 18.92 -0.37
CA THR A 103 2.29 19.93 -0.70
C THR A 103 1.73 20.56 0.57
N ALA A 104 1.43 19.79 1.61
CA ALA A 104 0.98 20.30 2.90
C ALA A 104 2.04 21.20 3.54
N LYS A 105 3.28 20.73 3.68
CA LYS A 105 4.41 21.50 4.23
C LYS A 105 4.59 22.83 3.51
N ASN A 106 4.59 22.83 2.17
CA ASN A 106 4.81 24.03 1.38
C ASN A 106 3.71 25.10 1.56
N ASN A 107 2.52 24.69 2.00
CA ASN A 107 1.39 25.56 2.30
C ASN A 107 1.19 25.82 3.82
N GLY A 108 2.16 25.43 4.65
CA GLY A 108 2.08 25.63 6.11
C GLY A 108 0.96 24.83 6.77
N ILE A 109 0.72 23.60 6.28
CA ILE A 109 -0.31 22.70 6.80
C ILE A 109 0.35 21.53 7.53
N GLY A 110 0.15 21.46 8.84
CA GLY A 110 0.55 20.33 9.68
C GLY A 110 -0.42 19.15 9.60
N GLY A 111 -0.07 18.09 10.34
CA GLY A 111 -0.92 16.90 10.45
C GLY A 111 -0.64 15.83 9.37
N PHE A 112 0.18 16.12 8.38
CA PHE A 112 0.53 15.21 7.27
C PHE A 112 1.90 14.53 7.42
N GLU A 113 2.67 14.85 8.47
CA GLU A 113 4.04 14.41 8.66
C GLU A 113 4.15 12.87 8.71
N PHE A 114 3.20 12.22 9.41
CA PHE A 114 3.13 10.76 9.48
C PHE A 114 2.92 10.15 8.10
N LEU A 115 2.04 10.73 7.27
CA LEU A 115 1.70 10.25 5.93
C LEU A 115 2.92 10.31 5.00
N GLY A 116 3.71 11.39 5.09
CA GLY A 116 4.94 11.56 4.32
C GLY A 116 5.99 10.48 4.60
N THR A 117 5.96 9.87 5.78
CA THR A 117 6.89 8.78 6.13
C THR A 117 6.45 7.40 5.66
N ILE A 118 5.17 7.23 5.26
CA ILE A 118 4.64 5.95 4.80
C ILE A 118 4.92 5.80 3.30
N PRO A 119 5.70 4.82 2.87
CA PRO A 119 5.93 4.60 1.46
C PRO A 119 4.68 4.03 0.78
N GLY A 120 4.22 4.67 -0.28
CA GLY A 120 3.05 4.20 -1.00
C GLY A 120 2.37 5.28 -1.84
N THR A 121 1.19 4.96 -2.33
CA THR A 121 0.32 5.87 -3.07
C THR A 121 -0.89 6.26 -2.23
N VAL A 122 -1.51 7.39 -2.58
CA VAL A 122 -2.74 7.88 -1.97
C VAL A 122 -3.84 6.81 -1.99
N GLY A 123 -4.06 6.14 -3.14
CA GLY A 123 -5.05 5.07 -3.23
C GLY A 123 -4.73 3.88 -2.33
N GLY A 124 -3.45 3.51 -2.20
CA GLY A 124 -3.00 2.47 -1.27
C GLY A 124 -3.19 2.88 0.20
N ALA A 125 -2.91 4.14 0.53
CA ALA A 125 -3.12 4.68 1.88
C ALA A 125 -4.61 4.67 2.26
N CYS A 126 -5.50 5.09 1.36
CA CYS A 126 -6.95 5.03 1.58
C CYS A 126 -7.45 3.57 1.68
N LYS A 127 -7.00 2.67 0.79
CA LYS A 127 -7.42 1.25 0.80
C LYS A 127 -7.08 0.56 2.11
N MET A 128 -5.92 0.89 2.68
CA MET A 128 -5.39 0.26 3.91
C MET A 128 -5.67 1.07 5.17
N ASN A 129 -6.29 2.23 5.10
CA ASN A 129 -6.26 3.22 6.18
C ASN A 129 -4.84 3.29 6.80
N ALA A 130 -3.85 3.57 5.94
CA ALA A 130 -2.44 3.50 6.33
C ALA A 130 -2.13 4.50 7.44
N GLY A 131 -1.35 4.09 8.43
CA GLY A 131 -1.03 4.94 9.57
C GLY A 131 0.21 4.49 10.33
N CYS A 132 0.78 5.43 11.05
CA CYS A 132 1.90 5.24 11.98
C CYS A 132 1.91 6.39 13.01
N TYR A 133 2.67 6.23 14.08
CA TYR A 133 2.82 7.24 15.15
C TYR A 133 1.48 7.70 15.77
N GLY A 134 0.52 6.76 15.93
CA GLY A 134 -0.79 7.04 16.50
C GLY A 134 -1.75 7.80 15.57
N LYS A 135 -1.35 8.05 14.33
CA LYS A 135 -2.19 8.68 13.29
C LYS A 135 -2.45 7.72 12.14
N ASP A 136 -3.57 7.90 11.44
CA ASP A 136 -3.91 7.18 10.22
C ASP A 136 -4.59 8.09 9.18
N THR A 137 -4.76 7.55 7.98
CA THR A 137 -5.28 8.32 6.83
C THR A 137 -6.67 8.88 7.09
N SER A 138 -7.54 8.17 7.83
CA SER A 138 -8.92 8.63 8.09
C SER A 138 -8.97 9.92 8.90
N MET A 139 -7.96 10.19 9.74
CA MET A 139 -7.91 11.38 10.59
C MET A 139 -7.77 12.68 9.79
N ILE A 140 -7.13 12.62 8.62
CA ILE A 140 -6.90 13.77 7.74
C ILE A 140 -7.77 13.73 6.47
N LEU A 141 -8.46 12.61 6.21
CA LEU A 141 -9.29 12.44 5.02
C LEU A 141 -10.64 13.14 5.20
N GLU A 142 -11.11 13.81 4.15
CA GLU A 142 -12.46 14.36 4.06
C GLU A 142 -13.35 13.46 3.21
N SER A 143 -12.89 13.15 2.01
CA SER A 143 -13.64 12.35 1.05
C SER A 143 -12.73 11.64 0.05
N VAL A 144 -13.30 10.66 -0.63
CA VAL A 144 -12.65 9.94 -1.73
C VAL A 144 -13.55 9.90 -2.96
N GLU A 145 -12.96 10.00 -4.14
CA GLU A 145 -13.62 9.65 -5.39
C GLU A 145 -13.24 8.19 -5.70
N VAL A 146 -14.25 7.35 -5.90
CA VAL A 146 -14.08 5.93 -6.16
C VAL A 146 -14.84 5.50 -7.41
N VAL A 147 -14.42 4.40 -8.04
CA VAL A 147 -15.11 3.78 -9.16
C VAL A 147 -15.26 2.29 -8.93
N ASP A 148 -16.40 1.72 -9.31
CA ASP A 148 -16.63 0.29 -9.32
C ASP A 148 -16.20 -0.35 -10.66
N LEU A 149 -16.27 -1.67 -10.76
CA LEU A 149 -15.87 -2.39 -11.99
C LEU A 149 -16.82 -2.14 -13.19
N ALA A 150 -18.01 -1.57 -12.97
CA ALA A 150 -18.92 -1.14 -14.04
C ALA A 150 -18.61 0.29 -14.52
N GLY A 151 -17.59 0.96 -13.94
CA GLY A 151 -17.22 2.32 -14.30
C GLY A 151 -18.13 3.39 -13.69
N LYS A 152 -18.93 3.05 -12.66
CA LYS A 152 -19.76 4.02 -11.92
C LYS A 152 -18.92 4.73 -10.86
N VAL A 153 -18.77 6.03 -11.01
CA VAL A 153 -18.04 6.90 -10.09
C VAL A 153 -18.94 7.38 -8.97
N ARG A 154 -18.38 7.44 -7.75
CA ARG A 154 -19.03 8.01 -6.56
C ARG A 154 -18.02 8.81 -5.75
N THR A 155 -18.48 9.88 -5.13
CA THR A 155 -17.74 10.56 -4.06
C THR A 155 -18.32 10.13 -2.73
N LEU A 156 -17.47 9.65 -1.84
CA LEU A 156 -17.85 9.17 -0.50
C LEU A 156 -17.13 10.02 0.55
N LYS A 157 -17.85 10.44 1.58
CA LYS A 157 -17.24 11.04 2.77
C LYS A 157 -16.46 9.98 3.57
N VAL A 158 -15.52 10.39 4.39
CA VAL A 158 -14.70 9.46 5.19
C VAL A 158 -15.55 8.54 6.07
N GLU A 159 -16.67 9.05 6.63
CA GLU A 159 -17.60 8.30 7.47
C GLU A 159 -18.25 7.14 6.71
N GLU A 160 -18.50 7.33 5.40
CA GLU A 160 -19.11 6.30 4.53
C GLU A 160 -18.10 5.20 4.15
N CYS A 161 -16.81 5.44 4.34
CA CYS A 161 -15.77 4.46 4.02
C CYS A 161 -15.59 3.38 5.10
N GLY A 162 -16.15 3.56 6.31
CA GLY A 162 -16.03 2.63 7.42
C GLY A 162 -14.59 2.24 7.72
N MET A 163 -13.72 3.25 7.81
CA MET A 163 -12.29 3.05 8.02
C MET A 163 -11.98 2.60 9.45
N SER A 164 -11.07 1.64 9.58
CA SER A 164 -10.59 1.13 10.86
C SER A 164 -9.13 0.65 10.70
N TYR A 165 -8.54 0.07 11.74
CA TYR A 165 -7.14 -0.35 11.71
C TYR A 165 -6.84 -1.26 10.51
N ARG A 166 -6.05 -0.77 9.56
CA ARG A 166 -5.59 -1.45 8.32
C ARG A 166 -6.70 -1.93 7.38
N LYS A 167 -7.87 -1.34 7.42
CA LYS A 167 -9.00 -1.70 6.53
C LYS A 167 -10.00 -0.56 6.34
N ASN A 168 -10.87 -0.73 5.34
CA ASN A 168 -12.12 0.00 5.17
C ASN A 168 -13.25 -1.01 4.89
N SER A 169 -14.52 -0.56 4.92
CA SER A 169 -15.69 -1.42 4.70
C SER A 169 -16.22 -1.38 3.26
N LEU A 170 -15.55 -0.67 2.35
CA LEU A 170 -15.96 -0.63 0.96
C LEU A 170 -15.77 -2.00 0.28
N PRO A 171 -16.57 -2.34 -0.75
CA PRO A 171 -16.37 -3.55 -1.53
C PRO A 171 -14.93 -3.72 -1.98
N GLU A 172 -14.41 -4.96 -1.96
CA GLU A 172 -13.00 -5.26 -2.23
C GLU A 172 -12.54 -4.74 -3.60
N ASN A 173 -13.44 -4.78 -4.58
CA ASN A 173 -13.24 -4.33 -5.96
C ASN A 173 -13.42 -2.82 -6.17
N THR A 174 -13.60 -2.03 -5.10
CA THR A 174 -13.64 -0.57 -5.19
C THR A 174 -12.25 -0.03 -5.51
N ILE A 175 -12.17 0.79 -6.57
CA ILE A 175 -10.95 1.45 -7.04
C ILE A 175 -10.99 2.90 -6.60
N PHE A 176 -9.99 3.35 -5.85
CA PHE A 176 -9.83 4.77 -5.48
C PHE A 176 -9.27 5.54 -6.66
N LEU A 177 -9.90 6.66 -7.03
CA LEU A 177 -9.46 7.56 -8.09
C LEU A 177 -8.70 8.76 -7.52
N SER A 178 -9.20 9.33 -6.45
CA SER A 178 -8.58 10.46 -5.75
C SER A 178 -9.04 10.53 -4.29
N ALA A 179 -8.32 11.34 -3.51
CA ALA A 179 -8.67 11.68 -2.13
C ALA A 179 -8.63 13.21 -1.95
N THR A 180 -9.53 13.72 -1.13
CA THR A 180 -9.53 15.09 -0.63
C THR A 180 -9.22 15.07 0.85
N PHE A 181 -8.21 15.81 1.26
CA PHE A 181 -7.75 15.88 2.65
C PHE A 181 -8.09 17.23 3.27
N LYS A 182 -8.47 17.22 4.55
CA LYS A 182 -8.70 18.41 5.38
C LYS A 182 -7.37 19.08 5.69
N CYS A 183 -7.35 20.41 5.72
CA CYS A 183 -6.18 21.22 6.04
C CYS A 183 -6.49 22.15 7.22
N GLU A 184 -6.77 21.55 8.39
CA GLU A 184 -7.26 22.26 9.58
C GLU A 184 -6.13 22.84 10.45
N GLU A 185 -4.94 22.25 10.39
CA GLU A 185 -3.81 22.56 11.26
C GLU A 185 -2.80 23.47 10.57
N LYS A 186 -2.88 24.79 10.79
CA LYS A 186 -1.87 25.74 10.29
C LYS A 186 -0.65 25.74 11.21
N LYS A 187 0.56 25.63 10.62
CA LYS A 187 1.84 25.60 11.35
C LYS A 187 2.95 26.26 10.55
N GLU A 188 3.99 26.70 11.26
CA GLU A 188 5.24 27.11 10.62
C GLU A 188 5.90 25.92 9.91
N LYS A 189 6.48 26.18 8.73
CA LYS A 189 7.15 25.12 7.93
C LYS A 189 8.28 24.43 8.67
N SER A 190 8.99 25.15 9.52
CA SER A 190 10.06 24.62 10.37
C SER A 190 9.55 23.59 11.36
N GLU A 191 8.41 23.84 12.03
CA GLU A 191 7.79 22.90 12.96
C GLU A 191 7.32 21.62 12.28
N ILE A 192 6.70 21.76 11.08
CA ILE A 192 6.30 20.62 10.26
C ILE A 192 7.51 19.76 9.87
N GLU A 193 8.60 20.42 9.47
CA GLU A 193 9.84 19.74 9.05
C GLU A 193 10.55 19.07 10.21
N GLU A 194 10.61 19.70 11.37
CA GLU A 194 11.18 19.13 12.59
C GLU A 194 10.44 17.86 13.01
N LEU A 195 9.12 17.90 13.06
CA LEU A 195 8.31 16.72 13.39
C LEU A 195 8.49 15.60 12.37
N TYR A 196 8.48 15.92 11.08
CA TYR A 196 8.72 14.94 10.02
C TYR A 196 10.10 14.29 10.16
N ASN A 197 11.15 15.09 10.38
CA ASN A 197 12.52 14.60 10.54
C ASN A 197 12.65 13.70 11.78
N SER A 198 11.96 14.03 12.88
CA SER A 198 11.93 13.17 14.07
C SER A 198 11.34 11.78 13.77
N TYR A 199 10.27 11.72 12.96
CA TYR A 199 9.69 10.45 12.50
C TYR A 199 10.63 9.67 11.58
N ILE A 200 11.31 10.35 10.64
CA ILE A 200 12.30 9.72 9.75
C ILE A 200 13.46 9.13 10.55
N THR A 201 14.02 9.90 11.49
CA THR A 201 15.11 9.44 12.38
C THR A 201 14.68 8.18 13.12
N LYS A 202 13.51 8.20 13.78
CA LYS A 202 12.98 7.05 14.49
C LYS A 202 12.79 5.82 13.59
N ARG A 203 12.37 6.02 12.34
CA ARG A 203 12.26 4.90 11.36
C ARG A 203 13.63 4.36 10.97
N GLN A 204 14.60 5.24 10.73
CA GLN A 204 15.98 4.83 10.42
C GLN A 204 16.61 4.01 11.55
N GLU A 205 16.32 4.38 12.80
CA GLU A 205 16.82 3.66 13.97
C GLU A 205 16.16 2.29 14.17
N THR A 206 14.86 2.19 13.89
CA THR A 206 14.05 1.02 14.29
C THR A 206 13.63 0.10 13.15
N GLN A 207 13.77 0.51 11.89
CA GLN A 207 13.26 -0.24 10.73
C GLN A 207 14.32 -0.39 9.63
N PRO A 208 14.30 -1.48 8.85
CA PRO A 208 15.24 -1.73 7.75
C PRO A 208 14.78 -0.99 6.46
N ILE A 209 14.70 0.36 6.50
CA ILE A 209 14.07 1.16 5.45
C ILE A 209 14.82 1.15 4.10
N ASN A 210 16.10 0.76 4.09
CA ASN A 210 16.95 0.69 2.90
C ASN A 210 16.99 -0.72 2.29
N GLU A 211 16.20 -1.65 2.83
CA GLU A 211 16.17 -3.04 2.42
C GLU A 211 14.96 -3.34 1.52
N ARG A 212 15.00 -4.48 0.81
CA ARG A 212 13.86 -4.95 0.02
C ARG A 212 12.80 -5.56 0.96
N THR A 213 11.94 -4.71 1.48
CA THR A 213 10.90 -5.08 2.45
C THR A 213 9.57 -4.39 2.13
N CYS A 214 8.47 -5.00 2.47
CA CYS A 214 7.13 -4.42 2.35
C CYS A 214 6.55 -3.95 3.71
N GLY A 215 7.41 -3.52 4.63
CA GLY A 215 6.97 -3.04 5.94
C GLY A 215 6.63 -4.18 6.89
N SER A 216 5.71 -3.91 7.82
CA SER A 216 5.24 -4.89 8.80
C SER A 216 4.59 -6.10 8.13
N THR A 217 5.08 -7.30 8.43
CA THR A 217 4.57 -8.55 7.89
C THR A 217 3.22 -8.90 8.51
N PHE A 218 3.10 -8.74 9.83
CA PHE A 218 1.91 -9.10 10.60
C PHE A 218 1.29 -7.89 11.26
N MET A 219 -0.04 -7.91 11.38
CA MET A 219 -0.82 -6.93 12.14
C MET A 219 -0.51 -7.07 13.63
N ASN A 220 -0.47 -5.95 14.35
CA ASN A 220 -0.40 -5.98 15.79
C ASN A 220 -1.66 -6.61 16.37
N LEU A 221 -1.50 -7.33 17.48
CA LEU A 221 -2.60 -7.79 18.32
C LEU A 221 -3.08 -6.63 19.20
N GLU A 222 -4.26 -6.74 19.76
CA GLU A 222 -4.90 -5.66 20.54
C GLU A 222 -4.00 -5.11 21.65
N ASN A 223 -3.31 -6.00 22.38
CA ASN A 223 -2.47 -5.63 23.52
C ASN A 223 -1.01 -6.11 23.40
N TYR A 224 -0.61 -6.61 22.23
CA TYR A 224 0.72 -7.17 22.07
C TYR A 224 1.27 -6.94 20.65
N PRO A 225 2.44 -6.29 20.53
CA PRO A 225 2.98 -6.00 19.22
C PRO A 225 3.50 -7.26 18.53
N ALA A 226 3.16 -7.42 17.23
CA ALA A 226 3.52 -8.61 16.46
C ALA A 226 5.04 -8.86 16.41
N TRP A 227 5.88 -7.80 16.38
CA TRP A 227 7.34 -7.97 16.39
C TRP A 227 7.84 -8.71 17.63
N LYS A 228 7.18 -8.54 18.79
CA LYS A 228 7.55 -9.20 20.03
C LYS A 228 7.18 -10.68 19.97
N VAL A 229 6.00 -11.03 19.44
CA VAL A 229 5.61 -12.43 19.20
C VAL A 229 6.66 -13.13 18.32
N VAL A 230 7.02 -12.51 17.19
CA VAL A 230 7.99 -13.08 16.24
C VAL A 230 9.38 -13.25 16.88
N LYS A 231 9.80 -12.28 17.69
CA LYS A 231 11.07 -12.33 18.44
C LYS A 231 11.06 -13.44 19.50
N ASP A 232 10.01 -13.53 20.31
CA ASP A 232 9.88 -14.53 21.38
C ASP A 232 9.80 -15.96 20.83
N LEU A 233 9.32 -16.12 19.60
CA LEU A 233 9.35 -17.39 18.85
C LEU A 233 10.73 -17.75 18.25
N GLY A 234 11.72 -16.86 18.39
CA GLY A 234 13.09 -17.07 17.93
C GLY A 234 13.30 -16.84 16.43
N PHE A 235 12.41 -16.07 15.77
CA PHE A 235 12.55 -15.80 14.33
C PHE A 235 13.34 -14.52 14.00
N GLN A 236 13.68 -13.70 14.98
CA GLN A 236 14.53 -12.52 14.72
C GLN A 236 15.87 -12.97 14.13
N ASN A 237 16.29 -12.34 13.03
CA ASN A 237 17.53 -12.64 12.29
C ASN A 237 17.62 -14.06 11.68
N ILE A 238 16.50 -14.80 11.59
CA ILE A 238 16.48 -16.09 10.89
C ILE A 238 16.48 -15.85 9.38
N GLU A 239 17.38 -16.54 8.67
CA GLU A 239 17.44 -16.56 7.20
C GLU A 239 16.91 -17.89 6.65
N TYR A 240 16.16 -17.80 5.53
CA TYR A 240 15.57 -18.92 4.83
C TYR A 240 15.53 -18.66 3.32
N ASN A 241 16.32 -19.40 2.54
CA ASN A 241 16.36 -19.35 1.08
C ASN A 241 16.48 -17.90 0.51
N GLY A 242 17.38 -17.09 1.09
CA GLY A 242 17.62 -15.71 0.66
C GLY A 242 16.57 -14.71 1.14
N VAL A 243 15.73 -15.10 2.09
CA VAL A 243 14.80 -14.24 2.81
C VAL A 243 15.14 -14.27 4.29
N LYS A 244 15.15 -13.13 4.97
CA LYS A 244 15.38 -13.10 6.41
C LYS A 244 14.37 -12.26 7.15
N MET A 245 14.12 -12.59 8.41
CA MET A 245 13.50 -11.66 9.34
C MET A 245 14.53 -10.64 9.81
N SER A 246 14.20 -9.37 9.74
CA SER A 246 15.13 -8.30 10.09
C SER A 246 15.66 -8.43 11.52
N GLU A 247 16.97 -8.24 11.67
CA GLU A 247 17.61 -8.10 12.97
C GLU A 247 17.15 -6.83 13.70
N LYS A 248 16.94 -5.74 12.94
CA LYS A 248 16.52 -4.44 13.48
C LYS A 248 15.06 -4.44 13.95
N HIS A 249 14.17 -5.16 13.24
CA HIS A 249 12.73 -5.19 13.56
C HIS A 249 12.13 -6.56 13.21
N ALA A 250 11.81 -7.34 14.21
CA ALA A 250 11.36 -8.73 14.07
C ALA A 250 9.94 -8.90 13.44
N ASN A 251 9.36 -7.87 12.85
CA ASN A 251 8.13 -7.94 12.03
C ASN A 251 8.36 -7.46 10.59
N PHE A 252 9.62 -7.33 10.15
CA PHE A 252 9.98 -6.94 8.80
C PHE A 252 10.74 -8.06 8.11
N LEU A 253 10.12 -8.66 7.10
CA LEU A 253 10.80 -9.58 6.20
C LEU A 253 11.62 -8.80 5.18
N ILE A 254 12.82 -9.28 4.92
CA ILE A 254 13.76 -8.72 3.96
C ILE A 254 14.06 -9.77 2.89
N ASN A 255 13.89 -9.42 1.64
CA ASN A 255 14.40 -10.21 0.53
C ASN A 255 15.86 -9.87 0.29
N VAL A 256 16.77 -10.70 0.76
CA VAL A 256 18.22 -10.53 0.61
C VAL A 256 18.65 -10.85 -0.83
N SER A 257 18.30 -12.04 -1.32
CA SER A 257 18.76 -12.54 -2.62
C SER A 257 17.74 -13.43 -3.35
N SER A 258 16.59 -13.71 -2.73
CA SER A 258 15.59 -14.59 -3.33
C SER A 258 15.00 -13.97 -4.61
N LYS A 259 14.85 -14.80 -5.65
CA LYS A 259 14.10 -14.45 -6.86
C LYS A 259 12.66 -14.95 -6.81
N LYS A 260 12.26 -15.68 -5.74
CA LYS A 260 10.95 -16.30 -5.60
C LYS A 260 10.19 -15.76 -4.41
N SER A 261 8.95 -15.40 -4.63
CA SER A 261 7.97 -15.00 -3.61
C SER A 261 7.58 -16.15 -2.70
N GLN A 262 7.66 -17.37 -3.20
CA GLN A 262 7.37 -18.61 -2.47
C GLN A 262 8.10 -18.66 -1.13
N TYR A 263 9.39 -18.33 -1.08
CA TYR A 263 10.19 -18.44 0.14
C TYR A 263 9.79 -17.40 1.20
N ILE A 264 9.28 -16.22 0.77
CA ILE A 264 8.73 -15.23 1.68
C ILE A 264 7.42 -15.78 2.29
N GLU A 265 6.53 -16.34 1.46
CA GLU A 265 5.25 -16.93 1.91
C GLU A 265 5.48 -18.13 2.83
N GLU A 266 6.45 -18.99 2.53
CA GLU A 266 6.84 -20.13 3.36
C GLU A 266 7.36 -19.70 4.74
N LEU A 267 8.20 -18.65 4.81
CA LEU A 267 8.68 -18.13 6.09
C LEU A 267 7.55 -17.52 6.91
N ILE A 268 6.63 -16.78 6.27
CA ILE A 268 5.40 -16.28 6.91
C ILE A 268 4.61 -17.43 7.51
N LYS A 269 4.38 -18.49 6.74
CA LYS A 269 3.62 -19.66 7.19
C LYS A 269 4.29 -20.36 8.38
N LYS A 270 5.62 -20.57 8.33
CA LYS A 270 6.38 -21.15 9.44
C LYS A 270 6.22 -20.35 10.74
N ILE A 271 6.23 -19.00 10.64
CA ILE A 271 6.03 -18.12 11.81
C ILE A 271 4.61 -18.26 12.33
N GLN A 272 3.60 -18.24 11.45
CA GLN A 272 2.19 -18.39 11.82
C GLN A 272 1.91 -19.72 12.51
N ASP A 273 2.42 -20.83 11.94
CA ASP A 273 2.24 -22.17 12.49
C ASP A 273 2.87 -22.29 13.89
N LYS A 274 4.07 -21.74 14.06
CA LYS A 274 4.75 -21.76 15.36
C LYS A 274 4.07 -20.86 16.39
N ALA A 275 3.55 -19.70 15.97
CA ALA A 275 2.75 -18.82 16.84
C ALA A 275 1.47 -19.53 17.32
N LYS A 276 0.81 -20.25 16.42
CA LYS A 276 -0.39 -21.05 16.77
C LYS A 276 -0.04 -22.20 17.71
N GLU A 277 1.00 -22.96 17.38
CA GLU A 277 1.44 -24.13 18.16
C GLU A 277 1.89 -23.75 19.58
N LYS A 278 2.76 -22.72 19.71
CA LYS A 278 3.43 -22.40 20.99
C LYS A 278 2.65 -21.44 21.86
N LEU A 279 1.90 -20.52 21.25
CA LEU A 279 1.28 -19.40 21.96
C LEU A 279 -0.25 -19.35 21.80
N ASN A 280 -0.81 -20.22 20.97
CA ASN A 280 -2.21 -20.20 20.53
C ASN A 280 -2.63 -18.84 19.91
N ILE A 281 -1.70 -18.17 19.23
CA ILE A 281 -1.92 -16.87 18.58
C ILE A 281 -2.11 -17.07 17.06
N ASP A 282 -3.18 -16.46 16.51
CA ASP A 282 -3.40 -16.37 15.07
C ASP A 282 -2.81 -15.06 14.53
N LEU A 283 -1.55 -15.09 14.07
CA LEU A 283 -0.91 -13.94 13.44
C LEU A 283 -1.52 -13.68 12.06
N LYS A 284 -2.18 -12.53 11.90
CA LYS A 284 -2.74 -12.08 10.62
C LYS A 284 -1.72 -11.27 9.84
N CYS A 285 -1.57 -11.56 8.54
CA CYS A 285 -0.71 -10.76 7.68
C CYS A 285 -1.25 -9.33 7.54
N GLU A 286 -0.36 -8.34 7.66
CA GLU A 286 -0.61 -6.95 7.24
C GLU A 286 -0.33 -6.79 5.74
N ILE A 287 0.75 -7.41 5.23
CA ILE A 287 1.04 -7.47 3.80
C ILE A 287 -0.06 -8.23 3.06
N LYS A 288 -0.36 -7.77 1.85
CA LYS A 288 -1.36 -8.41 0.97
C LYS A 288 -0.66 -9.40 0.05
N ILE A 289 -1.02 -10.68 0.16
CA ILE A 289 -0.50 -11.75 -0.69
C ILE A 289 -1.51 -11.99 -1.81
N ILE A 290 -1.09 -11.79 -3.05
CA ILE A 290 -1.96 -11.88 -4.23
C ILE A 290 -1.30 -12.71 -5.34
N GLY A 291 -2.09 -13.12 -6.31
CA GLY A 291 -1.61 -13.92 -7.46
C GLY A 291 -1.68 -15.43 -7.22
N LYS A 292 -1.29 -16.18 -8.25
CA LYS A 292 -1.28 -17.66 -8.27
C LYS A 292 0.00 -18.22 -7.68
N LYS A 293 -0.09 -19.40 -7.10
CA LYS A 293 1.07 -20.20 -6.68
C LYS A 293 1.85 -20.72 -7.87
#